data_d5d0b3f2e64c468361e1023c4a0b84e3
#
_entry.id   d5d0b3f2e64c468361e1023c4a0b84e3
#
_cell.length_a   1.000
_cell.length_b   1.000
_cell.length_c   1.000
_cell.angle_alpha   90.00
_cell.angle_beta   90.00
_cell.angle_gamma   90.00
#
_symmetry.space_group_name_H-M   'P 1'
#
loop_
_entity.id
_entity.type
_entity.pdbx_description
1 polymer ?
#
loop_
_entity_poly.entity_id
_entity_poly.type
_entity_poly.pdbx_seq_one_letter_code
_entity_poly.pdbx_strand_id
1 'polypeptide(L)'
;MEDNNKGTIEENKKEKIEISGPNQEGVRTYSVNEKHKATKAPYKGVIIFGIIVLAIVVLAVSCNNLVGNLGFSNIKTGNNQVDLPEEPYIGTIYVEGTIGPGTSDYLGVPVGYQHKWTLNQIDELISDINNKGLIMYIDSPGGGVYESDELYLKIKEYQDKTKRPVYAYFGSMAASGGYYVSAGADKIIANRNCWTGSIGVTIGTLFDFSQLLENYGIKSTTITSGVNKAMGSNYDELTPEQLAIFHGLIDEAYAQFTGIVADGRGLDIETVKKIADGRVYTAKQALENGLIDKIASFDDAKADMLSENNLKNCEIVDLKYKDNSFLGTLLGKLNIKPMTQTGDLNIIMKIVDDNNSFPVSYMCEVLQ
;
A
#
# COMPACT_ATOMS: atom_id res chain seq x y z
N MET A 1 -6.36 75.61 -12.25
CA MET A 1 -6.10 75.32 -13.66
C MET A 1 -5.27 74.04 -13.65
N GLU A 2 -5.71 72.92 -14.06
CA GLU A 2 -6.65 72.41 -15.05
C GLU A 2 -7.23 71.04 -14.61
N ASP A 3 -8.49 70.92 -14.84
CA ASP A 3 -9.26 69.69 -14.80
C ASP A 3 -8.72 68.61 -15.74
N ASN A 4 -8.81 67.37 -15.34
CA ASN A 4 -8.92 66.28 -16.28
C ASN A 4 -9.81 65.17 -15.74
N ASN A 5 -11.05 65.34 -16.08
CA ASN A 5 -12.15 64.39 -16.14
C ASN A 5 -11.80 63.22 -17.10
N LYS A 6 -11.76 61.98 -16.61
CA LYS A 6 -11.76 60.79 -17.47
C LYS A 6 -12.99 59.95 -17.16
N GLY A 7 -13.88 59.93 -18.14
CA GLY A 7 -15.15 59.28 -18.17
C GLY A 7 -15.08 57.80 -17.93
N THR A 8 -16.08 57.38 -17.21
CA THR A 8 -16.47 56.00 -16.99
C THR A 8 -17.27 55.52 -18.22
N ILE A 9 -16.80 54.53 -18.91
CA ILE A 9 -17.58 53.81 -19.93
C ILE A 9 -18.35 52.73 -19.21
N GLU A 10 -19.67 52.93 -19.11
CA GLU A 10 -20.63 51.89 -18.70
C GLU A 10 -21.01 51.05 -19.94
N GLU A 11 -20.53 49.82 -19.99
CA GLU A 11 -21.05 48.83 -20.94
C GLU A 11 -22.15 48.00 -20.26
N ASN A 12 -23.39 48.29 -20.62
CA ASN A 12 -24.58 47.52 -20.23
C ASN A 12 -24.74 46.33 -21.19
N LYS A 13 -24.33 45.14 -20.80
CA LYS A 13 -24.63 43.92 -21.53
C LYS A 13 -25.84 43.24 -20.91
N LYS A 14 -26.97 43.31 -21.63
CA LYS A 14 -28.19 42.54 -21.29
C LYS A 14 -28.12 41.19 -22.01
N GLU A 15 -27.90 40.16 -21.28
CA GLU A 15 -27.99 38.78 -21.80
C GLU A 15 -29.41 38.23 -21.51
N LYS A 16 -30.11 37.84 -22.57
CA LYS A 16 -31.45 37.27 -22.50
C LYS A 16 -31.33 35.76 -22.67
N ILE A 17 -31.58 35.00 -21.62
CA ILE A 17 -31.60 33.53 -21.69
C ILE A 17 -33.07 33.10 -21.84
N GLU A 18 -33.41 32.51 -23.00
CA GLU A 18 -34.69 31.85 -23.22
C GLU A 18 -34.54 30.35 -23.00
N ILE A 19 -35.25 29.82 -22.02
CA ILE A 19 -35.33 28.37 -21.77
C ILE A 19 -36.74 27.93 -22.15
N SER A 20 -36.87 27.19 -23.27
CA SER A 20 -38.13 26.57 -23.68
C SER A 20 -38.18 25.13 -23.17
N GLY A 21 -39.08 24.80 -22.26
CA GLY A 21 -39.43 23.43 -21.88
C GLY A 21 -40.66 22.96 -22.66
N PRO A 22 -40.81 21.68 -22.94
CA PRO A 22 -42.00 21.15 -23.60
C PRO A 22 -43.19 21.12 -22.62
N ASN A 23 -44.26 21.86 -23.00
CA ASN A 23 -45.56 21.92 -22.33
C ASN A 23 -45.65 22.83 -21.10
N GLN A 24 -45.86 24.12 -21.33
CA GLN A 24 -46.97 24.92 -20.73
C GLN A 24 -46.81 26.38 -21.09
N GLU A 25 -47.93 27.02 -21.43
CA GLU A 25 -48.06 28.45 -21.70
C GLU A 25 -47.73 29.27 -20.46
N GLY A 26 -46.69 30.09 -20.54
CA GLY A 26 -46.33 31.07 -19.52
C GLY A 26 -44.86 31.38 -19.48
N VAL A 27 -44.42 32.33 -20.31
CA VAL A 27 -43.03 32.84 -20.27
C VAL A 27 -42.83 33.72 -19.04
N ARG A 28 -42.07 33.27 -18.06
CA ARG A 28 -41.60 34.12 -16.95
C ARG A 28 -40.21 34.67 -17.28
N THR A 29 -40.14 35.96 -17.47
CA THR A 29 -38.88 36.69 -17.63
C THR A 29 -38.32 37.09 -16.28
N TYR A 30 -37.10 36.63 -15.97
CA TYR A 30 -36.33 37.09 -14.81
C TYR A 30 -35.24 38.03 -15.29
N SER A 31 -35.20 39.25 -14.73
CA SER A 31 -34.09 40.19 -14.94
C SER A 31 -33.09 40.03 -13.77
N VAL A 32 -31.89 39.58 -14.07
CA VAL A 32 -30.78 39.57 -13.07
C VAL A 32 -29.98 40.85 -13.27
N ASN A 33 -30.03 41.72 -12.26
CA ASN A 33 -29.21 42.92 -12.20
C ASN A 33 -27.95 42.60 -11.36
N GLU A 34 -26.89 42.08 -11.96
CA GLU A 34 -25.59 42.00 -11.31
C GLU A 34 -24.79 43.28 -11.57
N LYS A 35 -24.62 44.07 -10.52
CA LYS A 35 -23.65 45.16 -10.51
C LYS A 35 -22.27 44.60 -10.09
N HIS A 36 -21.49 44.14 -11.05
CA HIS A 36 -20.09 43.90 -10.79
C HIS A 36 -19.32 45.22 -10.69
N LYS A 37 -18.96 45.64 -9.48
CA LYS A 37 -17.92 46.65 -9.29
C LYS A 37 -16.57 45.97 -9.55
N ALA A 38 -15.95 46.27 -10.67
CA ALA A 38 -14.55 45.91 -10.90
C ALA A 38 -13.68 46.68 -9.91
N THR A 39 -13.29 46.01 -8.84
CA THR A 39 -12.24 46.49 -7.94
C THR A 39 -10.89 46.30 -8.66
N LYS A 40 -10.23 47.39 -9.00
CA LYS A 40 -8.82 47.33 -9.47
C LYS A 40 -8.00 46.63 -8.39
N ALA A 41 -7.57 45.42 -8.65
CA ALA A 41 -6.64 44.71 -7.77
C ALA A 41 -5.40 45.60 -7.57
N PRO A 42 -4.96 45.89 -6.34
CA PRO A 42 -3.84 46.76 -6.10
C PRO A 42 -2.59 46.07 -6.69
N TYR A 43 -2.07 46.66 -7.79
CA TYR A 43 -0.86 46.19 -8.48
C TYR A 43 0.33 45.97 -7.52
N LYS A 44 0.28 46.59 -6.34
CA LYS A 44 1.24 46.38 -5.24
C LYS A 44 1.28 44.93 -4.75
N GLY A 45 0.12 44.25 -4.70
CA GLY A 45 0.08 42.82 -4.33
C GLY A 45 0.73 41.92 -5.39
N VAL A 46 0.54 42.23 -6.66
CA VAL A 46 1.16 41.49 -7.77
C VAL A 46 2.69 41.70 -7.78
N ILE A 47 3.14 42.92 -7.50
CA ILE A 47 4.58 43.22 -7.39
C ILE A 47 5.21 42.52 -6.18
N ILE A 48 4.55 42.53 -5.01
CA ILE A 48 5.02 41.82 -3.82
C ILE A 48 5.08 40.33 -4.07
N PHE A 49 4.05 39.74 -4.70
CA PHE A 49 4.03 38.31 -5.07
C PHE A 49 5.17 37.99 -6.06
N GLY A 50 5.37 38.83 -7.08
CA GLY A 50 6.50 38.68 -8.03
C GLY A 50 7.86 38.74 -7.34
N ILE A 51 8.04 39.63 -6.36
CA ILE A 51 9.31 39.73 -5.58
C ILE A 51 9.50 38.49 -4.71
N ILE A 52 8.43 37.96 -4.08
CA ILE A 52 8.50 36.73 -3.28
C ILE A 52 8.89 35.54 -4.16
N VAL A 53 8.24 35.38 -5.33
CA VAL A 53 8.56 34.31 -6.28
C VAL A 53 10.00 34.44 -6.78
N LEU A 54 10.45 35.68 -7.11
CA LEU A 54 11.83 35.92 -7.53
C LEU A 54 12.82 35.61 -6.39
N ALA A 55 12.49 35.96 -5.15
CA ALA A 55 13.32 35.65 -3.99
C ALA A 55 13.42 34.13 -3.75
N ILE A 56 12.31 33.40 -3.93
CA ILE A 56 12.30 31.94 -3.85
C ILE A 56 13.13 31.32 -4.98
N VAL A 57 13.05 31.83 -6.21
CA VAL A 57 13.86 31.35 -7.34
C VAL A 57 15.34 31.66 -7.10
N VAL A 58 15.69 32.87 -6.63
CA VAL A 58 17.07 33.24 -6.29
C VAL A 58 17.60 32.41 -5.13
N LEU A 59 16.79 32.12 -4.12
CA LEU A 59 17.13 31.19 -3.03
C LEU A 59 17.34 29.77 -3.56
N ALA A 60 16.48 29.27 -4.44
CA ALA A 60 16.60 27.94 -5.04
C ALA A 60 17.88 27.84 -5.92
N VAL A 61 18.19 28.87 -6.72
CA VAL A 61 19.40 28.90 -7.53
C VAL A 61 20.67 29.09 -6.66
N SER A 62 20.59 29.91 -5.60
CA SER A 62 21.69 30.05 -4.65
C SER A 62 21.90 28.78 -3.82
N CYS A 63 20.85 28.11 -3.42
CA CYS A 63 20.92 26.77 -2.81
C CYS A 63 21.54 25.74 -3.75
N ASN A 64 21.21 25.73 -5.05
CA ASN A 64 21.86 24.83 -6.00
C ASN A 64 23.38 25.07 -6.12
N ASN A 65 23.82 26.32 -6.11
CA ASN A 65 25.24 26.65 -6.15
C ASN A 65 25.96 26.37 -4.81
N LEU A 66 25.27 26.56 -3.68
CA LEU A 66 25.78 26.24 -2.34
C LEU A 66 25.82 24.72 -2.09
N VAL A 67 24.79 24.01 -2.55
CA VAL A 67 24.66 22.53 -2.49
C VAL A 67 25.74 21.86 -3.36
N GLY A 68 26.05 22.40 -4.54
CA GLY A 68 27.15 21.92 -5.38
C GLY A 68 28.54 22.08 -4.72
N ASN A 69 28.74 23.12 -3.91
CA ASN A 69 30.02 23.37 -3.22
C ASN A 69 30.15 22.67 -1.86
N LEU A 70 29.02 22.19 -1.28
CA LEU A 70 29.01 21.47 0.00
C LEU A 70 29.17 19.94 -0.14
N GLY A 71 29.62 19.46 -1.30
CA GLY A 71 29.86 18.02 -1.50
C GLY A 71 28.58 17.19 -1.68
N PHE A 72 27.43 17.83 -1.95
CA PHE A 72 26.18 17.13 -2.26
C PHE A 72 26.13 16.52 -3.67
N SER A 73 27.23 16.60 -4.43
CA SER A 73 27.36 15.98 -5.76
C SER A 73 27.28 14.43 -5.73
N ASN A 74 27.23 13.82 -4.54
CA ASN A 74 27.06 12.39 -4.35
C ASN A 74 25.68 11.99 -3.78
N ILE A 75 24.69 12.89 -3.79
CA ILE A 75 23.32 12.43 -3.59
C ILE A 75 22.91 11.71 -4.87
N LYS A 76 23.24 10.42 -4.93
CA LYS A 76 22.66 9.49 -5.91
C LYS A 76 21.16 9.57 -5.74
N THR A 77 20.49 10.22 -6.67
CA THR A 77 19.03 10.18 -6.77
C THR A 77 18.62 8.72 -6.89
N GLY A 78 18.08 8.17 -5.81
CA GLY A 78 17.09 7.10 -5.90
C GLY A 78 17.54 5.68 -6.19
N ASN A 79 18.80 5.29 -6.00
CA ASN A 79 19.09 3.86 -5.88
C ASN A 79 19.15 3.50 -4.40
N ASN A 80 18.03 2.97 -3.89
CA ASN A 80 17.97 2.29 -2.58
C ASN A 80 18.64 0.91 -2.66
N GLN A 81 19.74 0.82 -3.41
CA GLN A 81 20.51 -0.39 -3.59
C GLN A 81 21.32 -0.63 -2.31
N VAL A 82 21.22 -1.83 -1.77
CA VAL A 82 22.02 -2.27 -0.63
C VAL A 82 23.39 -2.67 -1.16
N ASP A 83 24.46 -2.23 -0.50
CA ASP A 83 25.80 -2.70 -0.83
C ASP A 83 25.92 -4.16 -0.40
N LEU A 84 26.06 -5.06 -1.40
CA LEU A 84 26.18 -6.50 -1.17
C LEU A 84 27.67 -6.87 -0.93
N PRO A 85 27.97 -7.87 -0.06
CA PRO A 85 29.33 -8.31 0.19
C PRO A 85 29.99 -8.95 -1.03
N GLU A 86 31.29 -8.80 -1.13
CA GLU A 86 32.12 -9.53 -2.11
C GLU A 86 32.42 -10.98 -1.67
N GLU A 87 32.23 -11.29 -0.38
CA GLU A 87 32.40 -12.62 0.21
C GLU A 87 31.06 -13.40 0.26
N PRO A 88 31.07 -14.72 0.41
CA PRO A 88 29.86 -15.52 0.51
C PRO A 88 28.93 -15.11 1.65
N TYR A 89 27.65 -14.85 1.35
CA TYR A 89 26.67 -14.36 2.31
C TYR A 89 25.28 -14.98 2.14
N ILE A 90 24.46 -14.83 3.18
CA ILE A 90 23.03 -15.11 3.19
C ILE A 90 22.29 -13.78 3.30
N GLY A 91 21.38 -13.49 2.37
CA GLY A 91 20.54 -12.31 2.43
C GLY A 91 19.36 -12.52 3.38
N THR A 92 19.07 -11.53 4.24
CA THR A 92 17.83 -11.48 5.00
C THR A 92 16.94 -10.37 4.45
N ILE A 93 15.75 -10.72 3.95
CA ILE A 93 14.72 -9.77 3.50
C ILE A 93 13.64 -9.69 4.56
N TYR A 94 13.20 -8.46 4.83
CA TYR A 94 12.17 -8.15 5.82
C TYR A 94 10.83 -7.85 5.14
N VAL A 95 9.80 -8.63 5.51
CA VAL A 95 8.41 -8.42 5.11
C VAL A 95 7.66 -7.97 6.35
N GLU A 96 7.67 -6.67 6.61
CA GLU A 96 7.13 -6.08 7.83
C GLU A 96 5.92 -5.17 7.50
N GLY A 97 4.79 -5.41 8.17
CA GLY A 97 3.53 -4.72 7.94
C GLY A 97 2.69 -5.32 6.80
N THR A 98 1.70 -4.57 6.32
CA THR A 98 0.77 -5.03 5.29
C THR A 98 1.47 -5.24 3.94
N ILE A 99 1.28 -6.41 3.33
CA ILE A 99 1.78 -6.71 1.99
C ILE A 99 0.90 -6.01 0.95
N GLY A 100 1.46 -5.02 0.30
CA GLY A 100 0.75 -4.20 -0.69
C GLY A 100 1.74 -3.47 -1.60
N PRO A 101 1.28 -2.61 -2.52
CA PRO A 101 2.15 -1.97 -3.52
C PRO A 101 3.24 -1.08 -2.92
N GLY A 102 3.15 -0.79 -1.64
CA GLY A 102 3.96 0.15 -0.89
C GLY A 102 3.16 1.39 -0.52
N THR A 103 3.42 1.92 0.67
CA THR A 103 2.76 3.12 1.17
C THR A 103 3.78 4.20 1.47
N SER A 104 3.33 5.45 1.44
CA SER A 104 4.12 6.59 1.89
C SER A 104 3.30 7.38 2.89
N ASP A 105 3.97 8.05 3.82
CA ASP A 105 3.29 8.99 4.70
C ASP A 105 2.82 10.23 3.92
N TYR A 106 2.15 11.17 4.62
CA TYR A 106 1.63 12.41 4.00
C TYR A 106 2.73 13.35 3.48
N LEU A 107 4.00 13.11 3.81
CA LEU A 107 5.16 13.82 3.27
C LEU A 107 5.78 13.08 2.07
N GLY A 108 5.22 11.94 1.65
CA GLY A 108 5.72 11.11 0.58
C GLY A 108 6.93 10.25 0.98
N VAL A 109 7.19 10.10 2.30
CA VAL A 109 8.24 9.21 2.80
C VAL A 109 7.72 7.79 2.82
N PRO A 110 8.38 6.82 2.15
CA PRO A 110 7.96 5.43 2.16
C PRO A 110 7.93 4.84 3.58
N VAL A 111 6.85 4.14 3.90
CA VAL A 111 6.64 3.50 5.20
C VAL A 111 6.20 2.04 5.04
N GLY A 112 6.63 1.17 5.95
CA GLY A 112 6.30 -0.24 5.94
C GLY A 112 6.88 -0.99 4.72
N TYR A 113 6.19 -2.04 4.30
CA TYR A 113 6.60 -2.91 3.20
C TYR A 113 6.67 -2.16 1.86
N GLN A 114 7.73 -2.38 1.10
CA GLN A 114 7.99 -1.75 -0.20
C GLN A 114 8.11 -2.84 -1.28
N HIS A 115 7.01 -3.18 -1.92
CA HIS A 115 6.88 -4.36 -2.78
C HIS A 115 7.91 -4.40 -3.92
N LYS A 116 7.93 -3.37 -4.76
CA LYS A 116 8.86 -3.31 -5.91
C LYS A 116 10.33 -3.37 -5.49
N TRP A 117 10.68 -2.73 -4.38
CA TRP A 117 12.03 -2.79 -3.85
C TRP A 117 12.37 -4.22 -3.40
N THR A 118 11.46 -4.89 -2.69
CA THR A 118 11.63 -6.27 -2.23
C THR A 118 11.86 -7.23 -3.41
N LEU A 119 11.05 -7.13 -4.45
CA LEU A 119 11.22 -7.96 -5.66
C LEU A 119 12.57 -7.71 -6.33
N ASN A 120 12.98 -6.44 -6.48
CA ASN A 120 14.27 -6.07 -7.06
C ASN A 120 15.44 -6.60 -6.23
N GLN A 121 15.35 -6.59 -4.90
CA GLN A 121 16.39 -7.18 -4.05
C GLN A 121 16.51 -8.70 -4.27
N ILE A 122 15.39 -9.41 -4.44
CA ILE A 122 15.44 -10.85 -4.77
C ILE A 122 16.07 -11.06 -6.14
N ASP A 123 15.81 -10.21 -7.15
CA ASP A 123 16.46 -10.27 -8.46
C ASP A 123 17.98 -10.06 -8.37
N GLU A 124 18.42 -9.14 -7.52
CA GLU A 124 19.84 -8.94 -7.23
C GLU A 124 20.46 -10.19 -6.58
N LEU A 125 19.78 -10.79 -5.58
CA LEU A 125 20.24 -12.04 -4.96
C LEU A 125 20.29 -13.22 -5.93
N ILE A 126 19.33 -13.31 -6.87
CA ILE A 126 19.36 -14.34 -7.93
C ILE A 126 20.64 -14.19 -8.77
N SER A 127 20.98 -12.97 -9.11
CA SER A 127 22.08 -12.65 -10.03
C SER A 127 23.46 -12.71 -9.36
N ASP A 128 23.52 -12.56 -8.04
CA ASP A 128 24.76 -12.49 -7.30
C ASP A 128 25.29 -13.89 -6.96
N ILE A 129 26.47 -14.20 -7.47
CA ILE A 129 27.14 -15.49 -7.24
C ILE A 129 27.57 -15.68 -5.78
N ASN A 130 27.81 -14.62 -5.03
CA ASN A 130 28.23 -14.64 -3.63
C ASN A 130 27.07 -14.87 -2.67
N ASN A 131 25.86 -14.62 -3.08
CA ASN A 131 24.69 -15.03 -2.30
C ASN A 131 24.62 -16.56 -2.22
N LYS A 132 24.36 -17.12 -1.03
CA LYS A 132 24.30 -18.58 -0.78
C LYS A 132 22.97 -19.04 -0.20
N GLY A 133 22.08 -18.11 0.12
CA GLY A 133 20.78 -18.43 0.68
C GLY A 133 19.96 -17.18 0.98
N LEU A 134 18.68 -17.37 1.28
CA LEU A 134 17.74 -16.33 1.60
C LEU A 134 17.00 -16.65 2.91
N ILE A 135 16.96 -15.71 3.83
CA ILE A 135 16.06 -15.74 4.98
C ILE A 135 14.99 -14.65 4.77
N MET A 136 13.73 -15.04 4.86
CA MET A 136 12.61 -14.10 4.92
C MET A 136 12.22 -13.90 6.38
N TYR A 137 12.42 -12.70 6.90
CA TYR A 137 11.88 -12.31 8.20
C TYR A 137 10.48 -11.74 7.98
N ILE A 138 9.46 -12.45 8.48
CA ILE A 138 8.05 -12.08 8.28
C ILE A 138 7.45 -11.56 9.59
N ASP A 139 6.95 -10.33 9.57
CA ASP A 139 6.13 -9.74 10.63
C ASP A 139 4.96 -8.98 10.01
N SER A 140 3.97 -9.74 9.52
CA SER A 140 2.92 -9.24 8.63
C SER A 140 1.56 -9.88 8.92
N PRO A 141 0.47 -9.08 8.94
CA PRO A 141 -0.90 -9.60 8.97
C PRO A 141 -1.36 -10.17 7.62
N GLY A 142 -0.55 -10.04 6.57
CA GLY A 142 -0.92 -10.34 5.19
C GLY A 142 -1.16 -9.08 4.36
N GLY A 143 -2.01 -9.18 3.34
CA GLY A 143 -2.30 -8.05 2.46
C GLY A 143 -2.96 -8.45 1.15
N GLY A 144 -2.67 -7.72 0.06
CA GLY A 144 -3.24 -7.96 -1.25
C GLY A 144 -2.90 -9.34 -1.81
N VAL A 145 -3.88 -9.97 -2.47
CA VAL A 145 -3.68 -11.26 -3.14
C VAL A 145 -2.59 -11.16 -4.20
N TYR A 146 -2.62 -10.09 -5.01
CA TYR A 146 -1.67 -9.88 -6.09
C TYR A 146 -0.24 -9.78 -5.59
N GLU A 147 0.03 -8.91 -4.62
CA GLU A 147 1.38 -8.68 -4.11
C GLU A 147 1.91 -9.90 -3.32
N SER A 148 1.01 -10.61 -2.61
CA SER A 148 1.40 -11.85 -1.92
C SER A 148 1.79 -12.94 -2.91
N ASP A 149 1.04 -13.11 -3.99
CA ASP A 149 1.33 -14.10 -5.03
C ASP A 149 2.59 -13.72 -5.83
N GLU A 150 2.74 -12.46 -6.21
CA GLU A 150 3.93 -11.99 -6.95
C GLU A 150 5.21 -12.20 -6.12
N LEU A 151 5.18 -11.93 -4.82
CA LEU A 151 6.30 -12.19 -3.92
C LEU A 151 6.57 -13.71 -3.78
N TYR A 152 5.52 -14.53 -3.60
CA TYR A 152 5.66 -15.98 -3.55
C TYR A 152 6.30 -16.52 -4.83
N LEU A 153 5.83 -16.12 -5.99
CA LEU A 153 6.38 -16.53 -7.28
C LEU A 153 7.83 -16.08 -7.45
N LYS A 154 8.20 -14.89 -6.97
CA LYS A 154 9.57 -14.39 -6.98
C LYS A 154 10.50 -15.23 -6.09
N ILE A 155 10.02 -15.68 -4.94
CA ILE A 155 10.76 -16.58 -4.05
C ILE A 155 10.93 -17.97 -4.70
N LYS A 156 9.89 -18.48 -5.35
CA LYS A 156 9.97 -19.72 -6.13
C LYS A 156 10.97 -19.60 -7.27
N GLU A 157 10.97 -18.48 -7.99
CA GLU A 157 11.96 -18.17 -9.04
C GLU A 157 13.39 -18.20 -8.48
N TYR A 158 13.60 -17.60 -7.28
CA TYR A 158 14.89 -17.64 -6.59
C TYR A 158 15.33 -19.09 -6.31
N GLN A 159 14.46 -19.92 -5.72
CA GLN A 159 14.74 -21.33 -5.44
C GLN A 159 15.05 -22.11 -6.74
N ASP A 160 14.25 -21.91 -7.78
CA ASP A 160 14.37 -22.66 -9.02
C ASP A 160 15.64 -22.31 -9.81
N LYS A 161 15.98 -21.04 -9.89
CA LYS A 161 17.16 -20.58 -10.64
C LYS A 161 18.46 -20.83 -9.90
N THR A 162 18.46 -20.69 -8.57
CA THR A 162 19.69 -20.72 -7.79
C THR A 162 19.94 -22.03 -7.10
N LYS A 163 18.89 -22.80 -6.78
CA LYS A 163 18.92 -24.01 -5.94
C LYS A 163 19.52 -23.76 -4.56
N ARG A 164 19.45 -22.50 -4.09
CA ARG A 164 19.92 -22.08 -2.77
C ARG A 164 18.77 -22.19 -1.76
N PRO A 165 19.08 -22.51 -0.49
CA PRO A 165 18.05 -22.67 0.53
C PRO A 165 17.33 -21.34 0.85
N VAL A 166 16.02 -21.46 1.12
CA VAL A 166 15.16 -20.36 1.57
C VAL A 166 14.51 -20.73 2.89
N TYR A 167 14.77 -19.98 3.93
CA TYR A 167 14.12 -20.12 5.23
C TYR A 167 13.14 -18.96 5.46
N ALA A 168 12.02 -19.26 6.08
CA ALA A 168 11.09 -18.23 6.59
C ALA A 168 11.16 -18.22 8.13
N TYR A 169 11.35 -17.04 8.69
CA TYR A 169 11.24 -16.81 10.12
C TYR A 169 10.07 -15.89 10.43
N PHE A 170 9.21 -16.35 11.34
CA PHE A 170 8.03 -15.62 11.78
C PHE A 170 8.32 -14.86 13.08
N GLY A 171 8.20 -13.53 13.02
CA GLY A 171 8.34 -12.63 14.15
C GLY A 171 7.13 -12.68 15.09
N SER A 172 6.45 -11.56 15.30
CA SER A 172 5.24 -11.52 16.12
C SER A 172 4.05 -12.08 15.37
N MET A 173 4.02 -11.91 14.04
CA MET A 173 2.92 -12.31 13.19
C MET A 173 3.40 -12.72 11.79
N ALA A 174 2.83 -13.80 11.27
CA ALA A 174 2.95 -14.19 9.87
C ALA A 174 1.64 -14.85 9.45
N ALA A 175 0.63 -14.02 9.22
CA ALA A 175 -0.74 -14.46 8.99
C ALA A 175 -1.18 -14.18 7.56
N SER A 176 -2.11 -14.99 7.05
CA SER A 176 -2.75 -14.79 5.75
C SER A 176 -1.72 -14.62 4.62
N GLY A 177 -1.64 -13.49 3.91
CA GLY A 177 -0.61 -13.22 2.91
C GLY A 177 0.83 -13.43 3.42
N GLY A 178 1.10 -13.14 4.72
CA GLY A 178 2.39 -13.41 5.35
C GLY A 178 2.72 -14.91 5.43
N TYR A 179 1.72 -15.74 5.70
CA TYR A 179 1.87 -17.20 5.63
C TYR A 179 1.98 -17.68 4.16
N TYR A 180 1.17 -17.11 3.26
CA TYR A 180 1.17 -17.44 1.83
C TYR A 180 2.58 -17.35 1.22
N VAL A 181 3.25 -16.23 1.41
CA VAL A 181 4.60 -16.02 0.84
C VAL A 181 5.64 -16.96 1.41
N SER A 182 5.38 -17.51 2.59
CA SER A 182 6.30 -18.37 3.32
C SER A 182 6.07 -19.87 3.06
N ALA A 183 4.89 -20.26 2.57
CA ALA A 183 4.46 -21.65 2.49
C ALA A 183 5.39 -22.53 1.64
N GLY A 184 6.06 -21.95 0.63
CA GLY A 184 7.03 -22.65 -0.23
C GLY A 184 8.49 -22.60 0.24
N ALA A 185 8.78 -22.07 1.44
CA ALA A 185 10.14 -22.06 1.99
C ALA A 185 10.61 -23.49 2.37
N ASP A 186 11.91 -23.75 2.26
CA ASP A 186 12.50 -25.05 2.64
C ASP A 186 12.36 -25.33 4.14
N LYS A 187 12.30 -24.28 4.96
CA LYS A 187 12.06 -24.39 6.40
C LYS A 187 11.34 -23.15 6.93
N ILE A 188 10.31 -23.37 7.75
CA ILE A 188 9.54 -22.30 8.42
C ILE A 188 9.78 -22.41 9.93
N ILE A 189 10.33 -21.35 10.52
CA ILE A 189 10.64 -21.26 11.94
C ILE A 189 9.87 -20.09 12.53
N ALA A 190 9.19 -20.27 13.65
CA ALA A 190 8.41 -19.23 14.29
C ALA A 190 8.89 -18.89 15.70
N ASN A 191 8.79 -17.61 16.07
CA ASN A 191 8.87 -17.22 17.47
C ASN A 191 7.77 -17.91 18.27
N ARG A 192 8.06 -18.30 19.52
CA ARG A 192 7.10 -18.99 20.40
C ARG A 192 5.78 -18.23 20.63
N ASN A 193 5.82 -16.91 20.50
CA ASN A 193 4.68 -16.01 20.68
C ASN A 193 4.09 -15.54 19.35
N CYS A 194 4.51 -16.13 18.23
CA CYS A 194 4.01 -15.80 16.91
C CYS A 194 2.53 -16.20 16.76
N TRP A 195 1.79 -15.36 16.08
CA TRP A 195 0.48 -15.67 15.52
C TRP A 195 0.60 -15.88 14.02
N THR A 196 0.03 -16.99 13.53
CA THR A 196 0.14 -17.35 12.11
C THR A 196 -1.13 -18.04 11.61
N GLY A 197 -1.12 -18.63 10.42
CA GLY A 197 -2.31 -19.19 9.80
C GLY A 197 -3.14 -18.11 9.12
N SER A 198 -4.40 -17.94 9.54
CA SER A 198 -5.36 -17.08 8.83
C SER A 198 -5.38 -17.41 7.32
N ILE A 199 -5.36 -18.74 7.02
CA ILE A 199 -5.41 -19.24 5.65
C ILE A 199 -6.84 -19.07 5.16
N GLY A 200 -7.06 -18.04 4.37
CA GLY A 200 -8.37 -17.62 3.90
C GLY A 200 -8.28 -16.38 3.03
N VAL A 201 -9.41 -16.00 2.46
CA VAL A 201 -9.55 -14.87 1.54
C VAL A 201 -10.76 -14.05 1.91
N THR A 202 -10.65 -12.75 1.87
CA THR A 202 -11.76 -11.82 2.11
C THR A 202 -11.76 -10.71 1.04
N ILE A 203 -12.95 -10.14 0.79
CA ILE A 203 -13.11 -8.88 0.04
C ILE A 203 -13.22 -7.70 1.02
N GLY A 204 -13.15 -7.99 2.33
CA GLY A 204 -13.44 -7.03 3.37
C GLY A 204 -14.94 -6.91 3.68
N THR A 205 -15.29 -5.97 4.52
CA THR A 205 -16.68 -5.73 4.93
C THR A 205 -17.36 -4.78 3.96
N LEU A 206 -18.43 -5.23 3.32
CA LEU A 206 -19.29 -4.37 2.50
C LEU A 206 -20.43 -3.82 3.37
N PHE A 207 -20.55 -2.48 3.40
CA PHE A 207 -21.63 -1.80 4.10
C PHE A 207 -22.76 -1.47 3.13
N ASP A 208 -24.01 -1.66 3.56
CA ASP A 208 -25.20 -1.24 2.83
C ASP A 208 -25.92 -0.14 3.62
N PHE A 209 -25.94 1.05 3.06
CA PHE A 209 -26.63 2.22 3.61
C PHE A 209 -27.93 2.56 2.86
N SER A 210 -28.39 1.72 1.94
CA SER A 210 -29.55 1.98 1.09
C SER A 210 -30.80 2.32 1.91
N GLN A 211 -31.11 1.50 2.91
CA GLN A 211 -32.26 1.71 3.79
C GLN A 211 -32.12 2.96 4.68
N LEU A 212 -30.89 3.25 5.14
CA LEU A 212 -30.62 4.47 5.90
C LEU A 212 -30.90 5.72 5.07
N LEU A 213 -30.43 5.76 3.84
CA LEU A 213 -30.65 6.86 2.92
C LEU A 213 -32.15 7.04 2.61
N GLU A 214 -32.87 5.95 2.37
CA GLU A 214 -34.33 5.96 2.15
C GLU A 214 -35.08 6.57 3.34
N ASN A 215 -34.73 6.20 4.56
CA ASN A 215 -35.33 6.71 5.79
C ASN A 215 -35.15 8.24 5.95
N TYR A 216 -34.07 8.80 5.40
CA TYR A 216 -33.81 10.24 5.39
C TYR A 216 -34.30 10.93 4.10
N GLY A 217 -35.01 10.22 3.21
CA GLY A 217 -35.53 10.78 1.96
C GLY A 217 -34.44 11.11 0.93
N ILE A 218 -33.25 10.56 1.08
CA ILE A 218 -32.12 10.71 0.17
C ILE A 218 -32.21 9.61 -0.90
N LYS A 219 -32.23 10.02 -2.18
CA LYS A 219 -32.24 9.08 -3.31
C LYS A 219 -30.86 9.04 -3.94
N SER A 220 -30.27 7.88 -4.01
CA SER A 220 -29.10 7.62 -4.84
C SER A 220 -29.52 7.21 -6.26
N THR A 221 -28.73 7.56 -7.25
CA THR A 221 -28.92 7.10 -8.62
C THR A 221 -27.56 6.84 -9.23
N THR A 222 -27.27 5.57 -9.50
CA THR A 222 -26.02 5.14 -10.14
C THR A 222 -26.29 4.82 -11.61
N ILE A 223 -25.59 5.50 -12.53
CA ILE A 223 -25.72 5.28 -13.96
C ILE A 223 -24.52 4.46 -14.44
N THR A 224 -24.78 3.24 -14.92
CA THR A 224 -23.73 2.32 -15.34
C THR A 224 -24.02 1.74 -16.73
N SER A 225 -22.99 1.24 -17.40
CA SER A 225 -23.10 0.55 -18.68
C SER A 225 -23.55 -0.90 -18.57
N GLY A 226 -23.60 -1.46 -17.36
CA GLY A 226 -24.00 -2.85 -17.11
C GLY A 226 -24.42 -3.06 -15.68
N VAL A 227 -25.27 -4.07 -15.45
CA VAL A 227 -25.96 -4.34 -14.16
C VAL A 227 -24.99 -4.62 -12.99
N ASN A 228 -23.81 -5.16 -13.28
CA ASN A 228 -22.83 -5.53 -12.24
C ASN A 228 -21.68 -4.51 -12.13
N LYS A 229 -21.74 -3.38 -12.89
CA LYS A 229 -20.62 -2.41 -12.89
C LYS A 229 -20.45 -1.66 -11.57
N ALA A 230 -21.54 -1.54 -10.80
CA ALA A 230 -21.55 -0.90 -9.48
C ALA A 230 -21.80 -1.92 -8.34
N MET A 231 -21.57 -3.21 -8.57
CA MET A 231 -21.72 -4.22 -7.51
C MET A 231 -20.77 -3.91 -6.35
N GLY A 232 -21.26 -4.07 -5.11
CA GLY A 232 -20.53 -3.68 -3.90
C GLY A 232 -20.61 -2.19 -3.56
N SER A 233 -21.46 -1.41 -4.27
CA SER A 233 -21.81 -0.06 -3.88
C SER A 233 -22.45 -0.04 -2.49
N ASN A 234 -22.07 0.94 -1.65
CA ASN A 234 -22.64 1.11 -0.31
C ASN A 234 -24.09 1.68 -0.35
N TYR A 235 -24.61 1.97 -1.53
CA TYR A 235 -25.90 2.65 -1.73
C TYR A 235 -26.98 1.75 -2.30
N ASP A 236 -26.65 0.53 -2.67
CA ASP A 236 -27.54 -0.45 -3.25
C ASP A 236 -27.35 -1.81 -2.58
N GLU A 237 -28.46 -2.51 -2.30
CA GLU A 237 -28.41 -3.87 -1.77
C GLU A 237 -27.80 -4.83 -2.79
N LEU A 238 -26.90 -5.72 -2.32
CA LEU A 238 -26.30 -6.76 -3.15
C LEU A 238 -27.35 -7.77 -3.62
N THR A 239 -27.44 -7.97 -4.92
CA THR A 239 -28.26 -9.04 -5.47
C THR A 239 -27.65 -10.43 -5.23
N PRO A 240 -28.45 -11.51 -5.21
CA PRO A 240 -27.92 -12.86 -5.11
C PRO A 240 -26.92 -13.23 -6.22
N GLU A 241 -27.10 -12.68 -7.43
CA GLU A 241 -26.17 -12.86 -8.55
C GLU A 241 -24.81 -12.19 -8.26
N GLN A 242 -24.81 -10.95 -7.77
CA GLN A 242 -23.61 -10.21 -7.41
C GLN A 242 -22.86 -10.88 -6.26
N LEU A 243 -23.60 -11.39 -5.26
CA LEU A 243 -23.01 -12.15 -4.17
C LEU A 243 -22.34 -13.45 -4.68
N ALA A 244 -22.96 -14.14 -5.62
CA ALA A 244 -22.37 -15.34 -6.25
C ALA A 244 -21.09 -14.99 -7.06
N ILE A 245 -21.04 -13.82 -7.72
CA ILE A 245 -19.85 -13.36 -8.40
C ILE A 245 -18.70 -13.15 -7.40
N PHE A 246 -18.97 -12.48 -6.28
CA PHE A 246 -17.95 -12.27 -5.23
C PHE A 246 -17.48 -13.59 -4.61
N HIS A 247 -18.39 -14.53 -4.33
CA HIS A 247 -18.01 -15.86 -3.86
C HIS A 247 -17.10 -16.58 -4.85
N GLY A 248 -17.39 -16.51 -6.15
CA GLY A 248 -16.54 -17.11 -7.18
C GLY A 248 -15.11 -16.56 -7.16
N LEU A 249 -14.92 -15.25 -6.98
CA LEU A 249 -13.60 -14.64 -6.87
C LEU A 249 -12.84 -15.10 -5.61
N ILE A 250 -13.55 -15.19 -4.48
CA ILE A 250 -12.98 -15.68 -3.22
C ILE A 250 -12.59 -17.15 -3.34
N ASP A 251 -13.46 -17.99 -3.90
CA ASP A 251 -13.25 -19.44 -4.02
C ASP A 251 -12.02 -19.75 -4.89
N GLU A 252 -11.81 -19.00 -5.98
CA GLU A 252 -10.63 -19.16 -6.84
C GLU A 252 -9.35 -18.83 -6.08
N ALA A 253 -9.28 -17.67 -5.42
CA ALA A 253 -8.13 -17.27 -4.64
C ALA A 253 -7.88 -18.19 -3.42
N TYR A 254 -8.95 -18.69 -2.79
CA TYR A 254 -8.86 -19.64 -1.70
C TYR A 254 -8.32 -21.01 -2.16
N ALA A 255 -8.78 -21.50 -3.31
CA ALA A 255 -8.26 -22.73 -3.90
C ALA A 255 -6.77 -22.63 -4.22
N GLN A 256 -6.32 -21.47 -4.74
CA GLN A 256 -4.90 -21.19 -4.98
C GLN A 256 -4.12 -21.21 -3.67
N PHE A 257 -4.57 -20.49 -2.63
CA PHE A 257 -3.89 -20.44 -1.34
C PHE A 257 -3.76 -21.81 -0.70
N THR A 258 -4.86 -22.56 -0.62
CA THR A 258 -4.85 -23.91 -0.03
C THR A 258 -3.99 -24.88 -0.81
N GLY A 259 -3.94 -24.76 -2.15
CA GLY A 259 -3.05 -25.53 -3.01
C GLY A 259 -1.57 -25.25 -2.70
N ILE A 260 -1.18 -23.97 -2.62
CA ILE A 260 0.19 -23.56 -2.27
C ILE A 260 0.62 -24.09 -0.89
N VAL A 261 -0.30 -24.04 0.08
CA VAL A 261 -0.02 -24.62 1.42
C VAL A 261 0.13 -26.13 1.34
N ALA A 262 -0.74 -26.84 0.62
CA ALA A 262 -0.65 -28.27 0.45
C ALA A 262 0.70 -28.68 -0.18
N ASP A 263 1.07 -28.04 -1.27
CA ASP A 263 2.31 -28.31 -1.99
C ASP A 263 3.55 -27.96 -1.15
N GLY A 264 3.56 -26.76 -0.55
CA GLY A 264 4.72 -26.26 0.20
C GLY A 264 4.93 -26.99 1.52
N ARG A 265 3.88 -27.49 2.16
CA ARG A 265 3.97 -28.22 3.43
C ARG A 265 3.91 -29.75 3.27
N GLY A 266 3.72 -30.24 2.04
CA GLY A 266 3.56 -31.67 1.78
C GLY A 266 2.34 -32.27 2.46
N LEU A 267 1.27 -31.48 2.61
CA LEU A 267 0.03 -31.89 3.25
C LEU A 267 -1.03 -32.26 2.19
N ASP A 268 -1.89 -33.21 2.54
CA ASP A 268 -3.06 -33.49 1.71
C ASP A 268 -4.03 -32.28 1.69
N ILE A 269 -4.58 -31.96 0.52
CA ILE A 269 -5.44 -30.79 0.33
C ILE A 269 -6.67 -30.78 1.25
N GLU A 270 -7.27 -31.95 1.52
CA GLU A 270 -8.43 -32.07 2.42
C GLU A 270 -8.01 -31.84 3.89
N THR A 271 -6.77 -32.15 4.23
CA THR A 271 -6.19 -31.81 5.54
C THR A 271 -5.97 -30.31 5.66
N VAL A 272 -5.45 -29.68 4.63
CA VAL A 272 -5.27 -28.21 4.59
C VAL A 272 -6.62 -27.51 4.73
N LYS A 273 -7.65 -27.90 3.97
CA LYS A 273 -8.98 -27.29 4.06
C LYS A 273 -9.60 -27.35 5.46
N LYS A 274 -9.30 -28.39 6.26
CA LYS A 274 -9.80 -28.49 7.64
C LYS A 274 -9.20 -27.46 8.59
N ILE A 275 -8.00 -26.97 8.29
CA ILE A 275 -7.27 -25.99 9.09
C ILE A 275 -7.19 -24.60 8.44
N ALA A 276 -7.79 -24.45 7.26
CA ALA A 276 -7.77 -23.24 6.43
C ALA A 276 -9.14 -22.54 6.41
N ASP A 277 -9.76 -22.34 7.56
CA ASP A 277 -11.04 -21.65 7.71
C ASP A 277 -10.88 -20.16 8.08
N GLY A 278 -9.69 -19.61 7.88
CA GLY A 278 -9.36 -18.22 8.20
C GLY A 278 -8.93 -17.99 9.65
N ARG A 279 -8.93 -19.02 10.51
CA ARG A 279 -8.52 -18.84 11.91
C ARG A 279 -7.02 -18.62 12.07
N VAL A 280 -6.66 -17.91 13.13
CA VAL A 280 -5.28 -17.69 13.57
C VAL A 280 -4.84 -18.84 14.47
N TYR A 281 -3.58 -19.20 14.38
CA TYR A 281 -2.92 -20.21 15.20
C TYR A 281 -1.77 -19.60 16.01
N THR A 282 -1.58 -20.09 17.23
CA THR A 282 -0.30 -19.90 17.95
C THR A 282 0.81 -20.70 17.27
N ALA A 283 2.07 -20.34 17.52
CA ALA A 283 3.20 -21.10 17.00
C ALA A 283 3.13 -22.61 17.35
N LYS A 284 2.67 -22.95 18.56
CA LYS A 284 2.48 -24.34 18.97
C LYS A 284 1.43 -25.07 18.14
N GLN A 285 0.27 -24.45 17.93
CA GLN A 285 -0.80 -25.02 17.11
C GLN A 285 -0.38 -25.16 15.64
N ALA A 286 0.38 -24.17 15.13
CA ALA A 286 0.90 -24.22 13.78
C ALA A 286 1.91 -25.38 13.60
N LEU A 287 2.76 -25.62 14.59
CA LEU A 287 3.68 -26.77 14.60
C LEU A 287 2.92 -28.10 14.64
N GLU A 288 1.90 -28.23 15.50
CA GLU A 288 1.06 -29.43 15.61
C GLU A 288 0.27 -29.71 14.30
N ASN A 289 -0.09 -28.66 13.56
CA ASN A 289 -0.79 -28.77 12.27
C ASN A 289 0.16 -28.91 11.05
N GLY A 290 1.47 -28.95 11.25
CA GLY A 290 2.44 -29.06 10.17
C GLY A 290 2.62 -27.77 9.35
N LEU A 291 2.09 -26.64 9.83
CA LEU A 291 2.22 -25.35 9.16
C LEU A 291 3.59 -24.71 9.32
N ILE A 292 4.35 -25.09 10.36
CA ILE A 292 5.74 -24.68 10.59
C ILE A 292 6.58 -25.88 10.99
N ASP A 293 7.92 -25.75 10.91
CA ASP A 293 8.85 -26.85 11.17
C ASP A 293 9.49 -26.77 12.55
N LYS A 294 9.59 -25.56 13.12
CA LYS A 294 10.30 -25.36 14.40
C LYS A 294 9.81 -24.10 15.12
N ILE A 295 9.81 -24.14 16.44
CA ILE A 295 9.68 -22.97 17.30
C ILE A 295 11.05 -22.63 17.86
N ALA A 296 11.58 -21.44 17.53
CA ALA A 296 12.92 -21.02 17.97
C ALA A 296 13.04 -19.48 17.92
N SER A 297 14.16 -18.95 18.37
CA SER A 297 14.53 -17.54 18.18
C SER A 297 15.03 -17.28 16.76
N PHE A 298 15.12 -16.01 16.38
CA PHE A 298 15.69 -15.64 15.08
C PHE A 298 17.18 -16.00 14.97
N ASP A 299 17.91 -15.88 16.05
CA ASP A 299 19.32 -16.27 16.08
C ASP A 299 19.52 -17.78 15.93
N ASP A 300 18.61 -18.59 16.52
CA ASP A 300 18.60 -20.03 16.27
C ASP A 300 18.25 -20.36 14.80
N ALA A 301 17.32 -19.63 14.19
CA ALA A 301 16.97 -19.82 12.78
C ALA A 301 18.16 -19.50 11.84
N LYS A 302 18.90 -18.44 12.13
CA LYS A 302 20.17 -18.12 11.43
C LYS A 302 21.22 -19.23 11.62
N ALA A 303 21.38 -19.70 12.84
CA ALA A 303 22.31 -20.79 13.15
C ALA A 303 21.91 -22.10 12.44
N ASP A 304 20.64 -22.45 12.41
CA ASP A 304 20.12 -23.59 11.66
C ASP A 304 20.44 -23.44 10.15
N MET A 305 20.17 -22.28 9.57
CA MET A 305 20.46 -22.01 8.15
C MET A 305 21.93 -22.24 7.81
N LEU A 306 22.84 -21.74 8.66
CA LEU A 306 24.28 -21.89 8.47
C LEU A 306 24.73 -23.33 8.64
N SER A 307 24.22 -24.04 9.66
CA SER A 307 24.70 -25.37 10.02
C SER A 307 24.12 -26.46 9.13
N GLU A 308 22.84 -26.43 8.83
CA GLU A 308 22.15 -27.48 8.08
C GLU A 308 22.52 -27.44 6.57
N ASN A 309 22.89 -26.25 6.05
CA ASN A 309 23.23 -26.08 4.65
C ASN A 309 24.76 -25.99 4.37
N ASN A 310 25.58 -26.28 5.36
CA ASN A 310 27.04 -26.17 5.25
C ASN A 310 27.57 -24.77 4.89
N LEU A 311 26.88 -23.71 5.36
CA LEU A 311 27.16 -22.31 5.06
C LEU A 311 27.84 -21.57 6.23
N LYS A 312 28.61 -22.28 7.09
CA LYS A 312 29.22 -21.71 8.32
C LYS A 312 30.15 -20.52 8.08
N ASN A 313 30.68 -20.39 6.88
CA ASN A 313 31.58 -19.30 6.50
C ASN A 313 30.85 -18.10 5.84
N CYS A 314 29.53 -18.16 5.73
CA CYS A 314 28.76 -17.09 5.17
C CYS A 314 28.41 -16.05 6.25
N GLU A 315 28.50 -14.78 5.88
CA GLU A 315 27.93 -13.69 6.65
C GLU A 315 26.40 -13.65 6.44
N ILE A 316 25.65 -13.18 7.43
CA ILE A 316 24.22 -12.91 7.29
C ILE A 316 24.02 -11.40 7.16
N VAL A 317 23.47 -10.96 6.04
CA VAL A 317 23.32 -9.55 5.65
C VAL A 317 21.86 -9.15 5.65
N ASP A 318 21.53 -8.14 6.42
CA ASP A 318 20.19 -7.58 6.47
C ASP A 318 19.95 -6.62 5.29
N LEU A 319 19.01 -6.99 4.42
CA LEU A 319 18.57 -6.17 3.28
C LEU A 319 17.33 -5.40 3.71
N LYS A 320 17.54 -4.14 4.12
CA LYS A 320 16.45 -3.26 4.58
C LYS A 320 16.31 -2.06 3.65
N TYR A 321 15.06 -1.73 3.34
CA TYR A 321 14.76 -0.49 2.64
C TYR A 321 15.27 0.70 3.47
N LYS A 322 16.11 1.53 2.86
CA LYS A 322 16.58 2.78 3.47
C LYS A 322 16.03 3.93 2.65
N ASP A 323 15.22 4.77 3.27
CA ASP A 323 14.83 6.02 2.61
C ASP A 323 16.04 6.96 2.54
N ASN A 324 16.62 7.08 1.34
CA ASN A 324 17.72 7.96 1.04
C ASN A 324 17.24 9.33 0.51
N SER A 325 15.94 9.64 0.60
CA SER A 325 15.44 10.95 0.21
C SER A 325 16.03 12.03 1.11
N PHE A 326 16.25 13.21 0.52
CA PHE A 326 16.72 14.37 1.29
C PHE A 326 15.80 14.69 2.46
N LEU A 327 14.50 14.56 2.25
CA LEU A 327 13.47 14.82 3.24
C LEU A 327 13.50 13.76 4.36
N GLY A 328 13.60 12.47 4.03
CA GLY A 328 13.74 11.38 4.99
C GLY A 328 15.01 11.51 5.83
N THR A 329 16.13 11.86 5.18
CA THR A 329 17.41 12.12 5.88
C THR A 329 17.32 13.33 6.82
N LEU A 330 16.64 14.41 6.41
CA LEU A 330 16.46 15.62 7.22
C LEU A 330 15.54 15.36 8.42
N LEU A 331 14.41 14.68 8.20
CA LEU A 331 13.44 14.34 9.26
C LEU A 331 14.04 13.34 10.26
N GLY A 332 14.79 12.35 9.79
CA GLY A 332 15.53 11.42 10.64
C GLY A 332 16.56 12.10 11.54
N LYS A 333 17.30 13.10 11.02
CA LYS A 333 18.24 13.91 11.81
C LYS A 333 17.55 14.82 12.82
N LEU A 334 16.35 15.28 12.54
CA LEU A 334 15.55 16.12 13.44
C LEU A 334 14.80 15.32 14.51
N ASN A 335 14.88 13.98 14.48
CA ASN A 335 14.20 13.07 15.43
C ASN A 335 12.69 13.36 15.54
N ILE A 336 12.09 13.87 14.45
CA ILE A 336 10.65 14.12 14.36
C ILE A 336 9.98 12.75 14.15
N LYS A 337 9.41 12.21 15.22
CA LYS A 337 8.52 11.04 15.09
C LYS A 337 7.32 11.45 14.23
N PRO A 338 6.89 10.61 13.28
CA PRO A 338 5.67 10.88 12.55
C PRO A 338 4.53 11.08 13.57
N MET A 339 3.88 12.22 13.48
CA MET A 339 2.76 12.54 14.36
C MET A 339 1.56 11.73 13.85
N THR A 340 1.32 10.60 14.47
CA THR A 340 0.05 9.87 14.30
C THR A 340 -1.04 10.73 14.92
N GLN A 341 -1.69 11.57 14.12
CA GLN A 341 -2.91 12.24 14.54
C GLN A 341 -4.06 11.22 14.48
N THR A 342 -4.33 10.61 15.62
CA THR A 342 -5.58 9.91 15.90
C THR A 342 -6.64 10.96 16.23
N GLY A 343 -7.29 11.50 15.22
CA GLY A 343 -8.52 12.28 15.41
C GLY A 343 -9.68 11.52 14.77
N ASP A 344 -10.84 11.49 15.46
CA ASP A 344 -12.04 10.75 15.05
C ASP A 344 -12.48 11.01 13.60
N LEU A 345 -12.15 12.21 13.06
CA LEU A 345 -12.44 12.55 11.65
C LEU A 345 -11.59 11.76 10.66
N ASN A 346 -10.33 11.42 11.01
CA ASN A 346 -9.45 10.64 10.16
C ASN A 346 -9.87 9.17 10.09
N ILE A 347 -10.49 8.65 11.15
CA ILE A 347 -11.05 7.29 11.15
C ILE A 347 -12.23 7.21 10.18
N ILE A 348 -13.12 8.20 10.19
CA ILE A 348 -14.27 8.25 9.26
C ILE A 348 -13.80 8.44 7.82
N MET A 349 -12.82 9.31 7.57
CA MET A 349 -12.26 9.52 6.23
C MET A 349 -11.51 8.27 5.73
N LYS A 350 -10.80 7.56 6.62
CA LYS A 350 -10.12 6.31 6.28
C LYS A 350 -11.12 5.20 5.95
N ILE A 351 -12.23 5.08 6.69
CA ILE A 351 -13.30 4.14 6.38
C ILE A 351 -13.95 4.44 5.01
N VAL A 352 -14.04 5.71 4.62
CA VAL A 352 -14.59 6.12 3.32
C VAL A 352 -13.59 5.92 2.18
N ASP A 353 -12.30 6.15 2.40
CA ASP A 353 -11.23 5.96 1.40
C ASP A 353 -10.89 4.47 1.20
N ASP A 354 -10.82 3.67 2.25
CA ASP A 354 -10.55 2.23 2.17
C ASP A 354 -11.67 1.46 1.43
N ASN A 355 -12.90 1.98 1.42
CA ASN A 355 -14.01 1.41 0.65
C ASN A 355 -13.97 1.70 -0.86
N ASN A 356 -13.04 2.52 -1.34
CA ASN A 356 -12.90 2.83 -2.77
C ASN A 356 -11.93 1.93 -3.53
N SER A 357 -11.21 1.05 -2.83
CA SER A 357 -10.33 0.06 -3.45
C SER A 357 -10.87 -1.33 -3.14
N PHE A 358 -11.27 -2.07 -4.18
CA PHE A 358 -11.62 -3.49 -4.10
C PHE A 358 -10.37 -4.36 -4.31
N PRO A 359 -9.54 -4.66 -3.35
CA PRO A 359 -8.63 -5.76 -3.48
C PRO A 359 -9.20 -6.96 -2.74
N VAL A 360 -9.39 -8.05 -3.44
CA VAL A 360 -9.41 -9.37 -2.80
C VAL A 360 -8.12 -9.49 -2.00
N SER A 361 -8.21 -9.77 -0.70
CA SER A 361 -7.04 -9.73 0.16
C SER A 361 -6.85 -10.99 0.97
N TYR A 362 -5.60 -11.31 1.21
CA TYR A 362 -5.12 -12.22 2.23
C TYR A 362 -4.73 -11.39 3.45
N MET A 363 -5.70 -10.89 4.21
CA MET A 363 -5.44 -10.07 5.39
C MET A 363 -6.13 -10.64 6.62
N CYS A 364 -5.41 -10.66 7.74
CA CYS A 364 -5.96 -11.05 9.03
C CYS A 364 -6.66 -9.83 9.65
N GLU A 365 -8.00 -9.77 9.60
CA GLU A 365 -8.80 -8.64 10.07
C GLU A 365 -8.85 -8.50 11.60
N VAL A 366 -8.46 -9.53 12.35
CA VAL A 366 -8.53 -9.53 13.84
C VAL A 366 -7.60 -8.49 14.49
N LEU A 367 -6.72 -7.90 13.70
CA LEU A 367 -5.58 -7.11 14.21
C LEU A 367 -5.43 -5.74 13.53
N GLN A 368 -6.48 -5.25 12.89
CA GLN A 368 -6.55 -3.88 12.35
C GLN A 368 -6.95 -2.83 13.38
#